data_df0a2dfb611fb2ad74a79281ebd62191
#
_entry.id   df0a2dfb611fb2ad74a79281ebd62191
#
_cell.length_a   1.000
_cell.length_b   1.000
_cell.length_c   1.000
_cell.angle_alpha   90.00
_cell.angle_beta   90.00
_cell.angle_gamma   90.00
#
_symmetry.space_group_name_H-M   'P 1'
#
loop_
_entity.id
_entity.type
_entity.pdbx_description
1 polymer ?
#
loop_
_entity_poly.entity_id
_entity_poly.type
_entity_poly.pdbx_seq_one_letter_code
_entity_poly.pdbx_strand_id
1 'polypeptide(L)'
;MKINWLWDTRLTEARARKILKNEKDPRFYIYAEKLFSRISDPKIAFKYLPKRLFHQQWPATKERVAKDAWARPKVDFWQSVYAKIFL
;
A
#
# COMPACT_ATOMS: atom_id res chain seq x y z
N MET A 1 1.15 5.08 -19.66
CA MET A 1 0.23 5.74 -18.74
C MET A 1 0.91 5.99 -17.41
N LYS A 2 0.79 7.19 -16.88
CA LYS A 2 1.43 7.52 -15.61
C LYS A 2 0.69 6.90 -14.44
N ILE A 3 1.44 6.41 -13.46
CA ILE A 3 0.88 5.93 -12.21
C ILE A 3 0.60 7.13 -11.33
N ASN A 4 -0.67 7.38 -11.01
CA ASN A 4 -1.04 8.58 -10.28
C ASN A 4 -0.51 8.62 -8.84
N TRP A 5 -0.35 7.48 -8.19
CA TRP A 5 0.07 7.44 -6.80
C TRP A 5 1.59 7.52 -6.62
N LEU A 6 2.34 7.52 -7.73
CA LEU A 6 3.81 7.60 -7.70
C LEU A 6 4.32 8.91 -8.30
N TRP A 7 3.55 9.98 -8.22
CA TRP A 7 3.88 11.27 -8.85
C TRP A 7 5.20 11.89 -8.37
N ASP A 8 5.64 11.55 -7.18
CA ASP A 8 6.84 12.11 -6.57
C ASP A 8 8.07 11.20 -6.72
N THR A 9 7.98 10.18 -7.55
CA THR A 9 9.10 9.28 -7.78
C THR A 9 9.25 9.02 -9.28
N ARG A 10 10.41 8.49 -9.67
CA ARG A 10 10.66 8.05 -11.03
C ARG A 10 10.38 6.56 -11.23
N LEU A 11 9.76 5.95 -10.24
CA LEU A 11 9.50 4.52 -10.27
C LEU A 11 8.45 4.19 -11.33
N THR A 12 8.72 3.17 -12.14
CA THR A 12 7.74 2.69 -13.12
C THR A 12 6.74 1.75 -12.46
N GLU A 13 5.61 1.54 -13.12
CA GLU A 13 4.60 0.60 -12.64
C GLU A 13 5.18 -0.80 -12.46
N ALA A 14 5.98 -1.26 -13.42
CA ALA A 14 6.58 -2.60 -13.36
C ALA A 14 7.49 -2.75 -12.14
N ARG A 15 8.30 -1.73 -11.85
CA ARG A 15 9.19 -1.75 -10.70
C ARG A 15 8.42 -1.68 -9.39
N ALA A 16 7.36 -0.87 -9.33
CA ALA A 16 6.52 -0.78 -8.15
C ALA A 16 5.89 -2.13 -7.82
N ARG A 17 5.37 -2.82 -8.83
CA ARG A 17 4.80 -4.16 -8.64
C ARG A 17 5.84 -5.14 -8.13
N LYS A 18 7.05 -5.08 -8.69
CA LYS A 18 8.14 -5.98 -8.27
C LYS A 18 8.51 -5.75 -6.82
N ILE A 19 8.64 -4.50 -6.40
CA ILE A 19 8.97 -4.16 -5.01
C ILE A 19 7.86 -4.63 -4.06
N LEU A 20 6.61 -4.39 -4.43
CA LEU A 20 5.46 -4.70 -3.57
C LEU A 20 5.12 -6.20 -3.53
N LYS A 21 5.74 -7.01 -4.36
CA LYS A 21 5.61 -8.47 -4.29
C LYS A 21 6.66 -9.12 -3.41
N ASN A 22 7.63 -8.35 -2.93
CA ASN A 22 8.75 -8.87 -2.14
C ASN A 22 8.88 -8.09 -0.83
N GLU A 23 8.34 -8.66 0.25
CA GLU A 23 8.38 -8.03 1.57
C GLU A 23 9.79 -7.94 2.15
N LYS A 24 10.74 -8.62 1.55
CA LYS A 24 12.16 -8.56 1.95
C LYS A 24 12.91 -7.42 1.28
N ASP A 25 12.32 -6.78 0.27
CA ASP A 25 12.95 -5.63 -0.36
C ASP A 25 12.97 -4.47 0.63
N PRO A 26 14.14 -3.82 0.84
CA PRO A 26 14.22 -2.69 1.80
C PRO A 26 13.27 -1.55 1.48
N ARG A 27 12.81 -1.44 0.23
CA ARG A 27 11.89 -0.39 -0.21
C ARG A 27 10.42 -0.76 -0.05
N PHE A 28 10.13 -2.01 0.36
CA PHE A 28 8.76 -2.51 0.42
C PHE A 28 7.87 -1.59 1.27
N TYR A 29 8.27 -1.31 2.51
CA TYR A 29 7.43 -0.52 3.42
C TYR A 29 7.26 0.92 2.95
N ILE A 30 8.27 1.49 2.31
CA ILE A 30 8.19 2.85 1.78
C ILE A 30 7.09 2.94 0.73
N TYR A 31 7.06 2.01 -0.22
CA TYR A 31 6.07 2.04 -1.29
C TYR A 31 4.71 1.49 -0.86
N ALA A 32 4.67 0.55 0.08
CA ALA A 32 3.40 0.11 0.66
C ALA A 32 2.72 1.26 1.41
N GLU A 33 3.49 2.02 2.17
CA GLU A 33 2.99 3.21 2.86
C GLU A 33 2.41 4.22 1.88
N LYS A 34 3.14 4.51 0.78
CA LYS A 34 2.65 5.40 -0.26
C LYS A 34 1.36 4.89 -0.90
N LEU A 35 1.30 3.60 -1.17
CA LEU A 35 0.12 2.98 -1.77
C LEU A 35 -1.12 3.17 -0.88
N PHE A 36 -1.02 2.81 0.39
CA PHE A 36 -2.15 2.93 1.31
C PHE A 36 -2.52 4.38 1.61
N SER A 37 -1.55 5.30 1.54
CA SER A 37 -1.81 6.73 1.77
C SER A 37 -2.49 7.40 0.59
N ARG A 38 -2.28 6.90 -0.62
CA ARG A 38 -2.65 7.61 -1.86
C ARG A 38 -3.74 6.93 -2.67
N ILE A 39 -3.95 5.64 -2.49
CA ILE A 39 -4.96 4.88 -3.23
C ILE A 39 -6.11 4.54 -2.30
N SER A 40 -7.35 4.80 -2.77
CA SER A 40 -8.57 4.48 -2.02
C SER A 40 -9.41 3.42 -2.72
N ASP A 41 -8.86 2.75 -3.73
CA ASP A 41 -9.57 1.72 -4.48
C ASP A 41 -8.85 0.38 -4.30
N PRO A 42 -9.48 -0.58 -3.58
CA PRO A 42 -8.86 -1.89 -3.37
C PRO A 42 -8.52 -2.62 -4.66
N LYS A 43 -9.33 -2.47 -5.71
CA LYS A 43 -9.06 -3.13 -6.99
C LYS A 43 -7.74 -2.65 -7.59
N ILE A 44 -7.48 -1.35 -7.51
CA ILE A 44 -6.23 -0.78 -8.01
C ILE A 44 -5.07 -1.19 -7.12
N ALA A 45 -5.24 -1.10 -5.80
CA ALA A 45 -4.18 -1.42 -4.85
C ALA A 45 -3.72 -2.88 -4.98
N PHE A 46 -4.65 -3.81 -5.15
CA PHE A 46 -4.31 -5.23 -5.24
C PHE A 46 -3.68 -5.63 -6.56
N LYS A 47 -3.66 -4.75 -7.56
CA LYS A 47 -2.85 -4.98 -8.75
C LYS A 47 -1.36 -4.85 -8.45
N TYR A 48 -1.01 -4.07 -7.44
CA TYR A 48 0.39 -3.83 -7.05
C TYR A 48 0.80 -4.69 -5.86
N LEU A 49 -0.04 -4.72 -4.83
CA LEU A 49 0.25 -5.44 -3.59
C LEU A 49 -0.67 -6.65 -3.48
N PRO A 50 -0.12 -7.88 -3.56
CA PRO A 50 -0.94 -9.09 -3.44
C PRO A 50 -1.68 -9.14 -2.10
N LYS A 51 -2.90 -9.70 -2.11
CA LYS A 51 -3.70 -9.83 -0.89
C LYS A 51 -2.95 -10.58 0.21
N ARG A 52 -2.15 -11.56 -0.17
CA ARG A 52 -1.33 -12.34 0.77
C ARG A 52 -0.42 -11.42 1.58
N LEU A 53 0.24 -10.48 0.90
CA LEU A 53 1.14 -9.55 1.55
C LEU A 53 0.38 -8.47 2.34
N PHE A 54 -0.78 -8.07 1.86
CA PHE A 54 -1.67 -7.19 2.61
C PHE A 54 -2.02 -7.83 3.96
N HIS A 55 -2.42 -9.09 3.92
CA HIS A 55 -2.76 -9.83 5.15
C HIS A 55 -1.60 -9.88 6.13
N GLN A 56 -0.40 -10.19 5.64
CA GLN A 56 0.78 -10.35 6.49
C GLN A 56 1.35 -9.02 6.98
N GLN A 57 1.32 -7.98 6.15
CA GLN A 57 2.08 -6.77 6.41
C GLN A 57 1.24 -5.57 6.84
N TRP A 58 -0.07 -5.64 6.72
CA TRP A 58 -0.93 -4.52 7.09
C TRP A 58 -0.77 -4.09 8.55
N PRO A 59 -0.71 -5.00 9.55
CA PRO A 59 -0.54 -4.58 10.94
C PRO A 59 0.69 -3.70 11.17
N ALA A 60 1.81 -3.99 10.52
CA ALA A 60 3.00 -3.15 10.59
C ALA A 60 2.89 -1.90 9.74
N THR A 61 2.30 -2.01 8.55
CA THR A 61 2.17 -0.90 7.60
C THR A 61 1.20 0.16 8.10
N LYS A 62 0.11 -0.24 8.76
CA LYS A 62 -0.89 0.72 9.24
C LYS A 62 -0.32 1.69 10.27
N GLU A 63 0.62 1.25 11.08
CA GLU A 63 1.27 2.12 12.05
C GLU A 63 2.10 3.20 11.36
N ARG A 64 2.77 2.83 10.26
CA ARG A 64 3.54 3.77 9.47
C ARG A 64 2.64 4.80 8.78
N VAL A 65 1.51 4.36 8.24
CA VAL A 65 0.53 5.26 7.62
C VAL A 65 -0.08 6.19 8.66
N ALA A 66 -0.37 5.68 9.84
CA ALA A 66 -0.99 6.45 10.92
C ALA A 66 -0.08 7.57 11.46
N LYS A 67 1.23 7.47 11.29
CA LYS A 67 2.17 8.52 11.71
C LYS A 67 2.02 9.79 10.87
N ASP A 68 1.52 9.66 9.66
CA ASP A 68 1.28 10.79 8.79
C ASP A 68 -0.15 11.29 8.99
N ALA A 69 -0.30 12.47 9.59
CA ALA A 69 -1.63 13.04 9.86
C ALA A 69 -2.48 13.17 8.60
N TRP A 70 -1.85 13.46 7.47
CA TRP A 70 -2.53 13.57 6.19
C TRP A 70 -3.13 12.24 5.75
N ALA A 71 -2.42 11.15 6.00
CA ALA A 71 -2.83 9.82 5.55
C ALA A 71 -3.69 9.08 6.59
N ARG A 72 -3.83 9.62 7.80
CA ARG A 72 -4.54 8.96 8.89
C ARG A 72 -5.96 8.50 8.55
N PRO A 73 -6.78 9.29 7.81
CA PRO A 73 -8.11 8.82 7.41
C PRO A 73 -8.10 7.55 6.56
N LYS A 74 -7.01 7.30 5.85
CA LYS A 74 -6.87 6.09 5.04
C LYS A 74 -6.68 4.84 5.88
N VAL A 75 -6.19 4.97 7.11
CA VAL A 75 -6.02 3.83 8.00
C VAL A 75 -7.37 3.18 8.28
N ASP A 76 -8.40 3.97 8.59
CA ASP A 76 -9.72 3.43 8.84
C ASP A 76 -10.31 2.76 7.61
N PHE A 77 -10.11 3.38 6.45
CA PHE A 77 -10.57 2.80 5.19
C PHE A 77 -9.93 1.43 4.94
N TRP A 78 -8.61 1.34 5.03
CA TRP A 78 -7.90 0.10 4.75
C TRP A 78 -8.11 -0.95 5.84
N GLN A 79 -8.30 -0.53 7.09
CA GLN A 79 -8.65 -1.44 8.18
C GLN A 79 -10.01 -2.09 7.90
N SER A 80 -10.97 -1.32 7.39
CA SER A 80 -12.27 -1.87 7.00
C SER A 80 -12.15 -2.88 5.87
N VAL A 81 -11.31 -2.59 4.88
CA VAL A 81 -11.05 -3.52 3.78
C VAL A 81 -10.42 -4.81 4.29
N TYR A 82 -9.44 -4.67 5.18
CA TYR A 82 -8.79 -5.82 5.79
C TYR A 82 -9.79 -6.70 6.53
N ALA A 83 -10.64 -6.08 7.34
CA ALA A 83 -11.66 -6.81 8.10
C ALA A 83 -12.64 -7.54 7.20
N LYS A 84 -13.07 -6.91 6.12
CA LYS A 84 -14.00 -7.54 5.18
C LYS A 84 -13.41 -8.73 4.46
N ILE A 85 -12.11 -8.71 4.17
CA ILE A 85 -11.47 -9.78 3.41
C ILE A 85 -11.03 -10.92 4.33
N PHE A 86 -10.50 -10.61 5.52
CA PHE A 86 -9.81 -11.61 6.35
C PHE A 86 -10.50 -11.93 7.67
N LEU A 87 -11.46 -11.12 8.07
CA LEU A 87 -12.19 -11.33 9.31
C LEU A 87 -13.67 -11.57 9.04
#